data_a5e788e25a378fe18384949099f47e9f
#
_entry.id   a5e788e25a378fe18384949099f47e9f
#
_cell.length_a   1.000
_cell.length_b   1.000
_cell.length_c   1.000
_cell.angle_alpha   90.00
_cell.angle_beta   90.00
_cell.angle_gamma   90.00
#
_symmetry.space_group_name_H-M   'P 1'
#
loop_
_entity.id
_entity.type
_entity.pdbx_description
1 polymer ?
#
loop_
_entity_poly.entity_id
_entity_poly.type
_entity_poly.pdbx_seq_one_letter_code
_entity_poly.pdbx_strand_id
1 'polypeptide(L)'
;MKISRKFYASLLHFGAPKRITYGQKLEMTPNEFDIFIATLHDRMYRFARTLLGVQVEAEDAVADVEERLWRRHEALEQHRGAHSMAMTAVRNACLDRLRRQREELRERLPEMAAEDSRSDVREAVRKAIAQLPERQREVIHLREIEGYNCREIGQMLNLDEANVRMILSRGRRQLKEIIEKTTDYGQIYRTH
;
A
#
# COMPACT_ATOMS: atom_id res chain seq x y z
N MET A 1 13.95 16.50 0.65
CA MET A 1 14.53 16.81 -0.67
C MET A 1 13.46 16.48 -1.70
N LYS A 2 12.80 17.49 -2.30
CA LYS A 2 11.70 17.31 -3.24
C LYS A 2 12.23 16.64 -4.51
N ILE A 3 11.84 15.40 -4.77
CA ILE A 3 12.09 14.74 -6.06
C ILE A 3 11.22 15.47 -7.09
N SER A 4 11.88 16.23 -7.95
CA SER A 4 11.29 17.20 -8.88
C SER A 4 10.56 16.49 -10.01
N ARG A 5 9.40 17.03 -10.45
CA ARG A 5 8.64 16.68 -11.65
C ARG A 5 9.48 16.50 -12.94
N LYS A 6 10.74 16.88 -12.95
CA LYS A 6 11.69 16.67 -14.07
C LYS A 6 12.09 15.19 -14.27
N PHE A 7 11.89 14.31 -13.26
CA PHE A 7 12.22 12.90 -13.35
C PHE A 7 11.30 12.12 -14.30
N TYR A 8 10.03 12.53 -14.43
CA TYR A 8 9.05 11.84 -15.31
C TYR A 8 9.24 12.13 -16.81
N ALA A 9 9.94 13.18 -17.19
CA ALA A 9 10.09 13.56 -18.60
C ALA A 9 11.16 12.75 -19.37
N SER A 10 12.03 12.01 -18.67
CA SER A 10 13.11 11.22 -19.29
C SER A 10 12.67 9.81 -19.73
N LEU A 11 11.43 9.41 -19.46
CA LEU A 11 10.93 8.05 -19.61
C LEU A 11 10.45 7.69 -21.03
N LEU A 12 10.53 8.59 -22.02
CA LEU A 12 9.93 8.41 -23.35
C LEU A 12 10.89 7.88 -24.45
N HIS A 13 12.12 7.49 -24.11
CA HIS A 13 13.05 6.92 -25.10
C HIS A 13 13.52 5.53 -24.66
N PHE A 14 12.76 4.50 -24.98
CA PHE A 14 13.12 3.12 -24.67
C PHE A 14 13.35 2.26 -25.91
N GLY A 15 14.56 1.71 -26.02
CA GLY A 15 14.94 0.65 -26.95
C GLY A 15 14.45 -0.72 -26.48
N ALA A 16 14.24 -1.64 -27.43
CA ALA A 16 13.65 -2.97 -27.24
C ALA A 16 14.39 -3.85 -26.19
N PRO A 17 13.67 -4.75 -25.46
CA PRO A 17 14.25 -5.56 -24.40
C PRO A 17 15.25 -6.59 -24.95
N LYS A 18 16.42 -6.69 -24.30
CA LYS A 18 17.44 -7.72 -24.58
C LYS A 18 16.94 -9.10 -24.14
N ARG A 19 17.17 -10.12 -24.99
CA ARG A 19 16.84 -11.54 -24.72
C ARG A 19 17.55 -12.02 -23.44
N ILE A 20 16.78 -12.57 -22.52
CA ILE A 20 17.24 -13.15 -21.25
C ILE A 20 17.84 -14.51 -21.52
N THR A 21 19.10 -14.72 -21.13
CA THR A 21 19.78 -16.03 -21.09
C THR A 21 19.57 -16.64 -19.70
N TYR A 22 19.08 -17.87 -19.64
CA TYR A 22 18.86 -18.61 -18.39
C TYR A 22 20.19 -18.78 -17.61
N GLY A 23 20.22 -18.28 -16.35
CA GLY A 23 21.31 -18.55 -15.41
C GLY A 23 22.08 -17.35 -14.86
N GLN A 24 21.88 -16.12 -15.34
CA GLN A 24 22.48 -14.94 -14.74
C GLN A 24 21.53 -14.33 -13.69
N LYS A 25 22.04 -14.15 -12.46
CA LYS A 25 21.45 -13.33 -11.43
C LYS A 25 21.42 -11.89 -12.00
N LEU A 26 20.26 -11.45 -12.49
CA LEU A 26 20.11 -10.10 -13.03
C LEU A 26 20.03 -9.12 -11.86
N GLU A 27 21.16 -8.54 -11.55
CA GLU A 27 21.24 -7.37 -10.69
C GLU A 27 20.48 -6.23 -11.35
N MET A 28 19.68 -5.51 -10.58
CA MET A 28 18.89 -4.39 -11.07
C MET A 28 19.79 -3.17 -11.25
N THR A 29 19.91 -2.68 -12.48
CA THR A 29 20.65 -1.43 -12.75
C THR A 29 19.91 -0.22 -12.17
N PRO A 30 20.59 0.90 -11.92
CA PRO A 30 19.93 2.13 -11.44
C PRO A 30 18.72 2.56 -12.27
N ASN A 31 18.82 2.47 -13.59
CA ASN A 31 17.74 2.86 -14.51
C ASN A 31 16.53 1.88 -14.44
N GLU A 32 16.79 0.60 -14.28
CA GLU A 32 15.75 -0.42 -14.07
C GLU A 32 15.07 -0.25 -12.71
N PHE A 33 15.83 0.17 -11.69
CA PHE A 33 15.27 0.51 -10.39
C PHE A 33 14.34 1.71 -10.46
N ASP A 34 14.71 2.76 -11.17
CA ASP A 34 13.86 3.95 -11.34
C ASP A 34 12.52 3.58 -11.99
N ILE A 35 12.54 2.72 -13.00
CA ILE A 35 11.32 2.22 -13.64
C ILE A 35 10.51 1.36 -12.66
N PHE A 36 11.16 0.47 -11.93
CA PHE A 36 10.53 -0.38 -10.93
C PHE A 36 9.81 0.43 -9.86
N ILE A 37 10.49 1.43 -9.29
CA ILE A 37 9.90 2.31 -8.28
C ILE A 37 8.77 3.15 -8.87
N ALA A 38 8.92 3.69 -10.06
CA ALA A 38 7.86 4.46 -10.72
C ALA A 38 6.55 3.67 -10.89
N THR A 39 6.64 2.34 -11.11
CA THR A 39 5.45 1.47 -11.19
C THR A 39 4.82 1.14 -9.84
N LEU A 40 5.59 1.26 -8.75
CA LEU A 40 5.18 0.85 -7.41
C LEU A 40 4.83 2.01 -6.49
N HIS A 41 5.38 3.19 -6.72
CA HIS A 41 5.23 4.36 -5.86
C HIS A 41 3.77 4.61 -5.45
N ASP A 42 2.88 4.72 -6.44
CA ASP A 42 1.47 4.98 -6.19
C ASP A 42 0.79 3.87 -5.39
N ARG A 43 1.18 2.60 -5.61
CA ARG A 43 0.66 1.45 -4.87
C ARG A 43 1.13 1.47 -3.41
N MET A 44 2.42 1.73 -3.20
CA MET A 44 3.02 1.87 -1.88
C MET A 44 2.38 3.03 -1.11
N TYR A 45 2.19 4.18 -1.78
CA TYR A 45 1.57 5.35 -1.19
C TYR A 45 0.10 5.09 -0.80
N ARG A 46 -0.72 4.51 -1.69
CA ARG A 46 -2.12 4.17 -1.35
C ARG A 46 -2.20 3.23 -0.16
N PHE A 47 -1.31 2.23 -0.11
CA PHE A 47 -1.26 1.29 1.00
C PHE A 47 -0.84 1.97 2.31
N ALA A 48 0.24 2.76 2.30
CA ALA A 48 0.69 3.54 3.45
C ALA A 48 -0.41 4.50 3.94
N ARG A 49 -1.07 5.20 3.02
CA ARG A 49 -2.19 6.11 3.32
C ARG A 49 -3.37 5.39 3.98
N THR A 50 -3.66 4.16 3.55
CA THR A 50 -4.70 3.32 4.17
C THR A 50 -4.34 2.90 5.59
N LEU A 51 -3.07 2.63 5.86
CA LEU A 51 -2.61 2.20 7.18
C LEU A 51 -2.46 3.36 8.17
N LEU A 52 -1.81 4.45 7.75
CA LEU A 52 -1.45 5.58 8.61
C LEU A 52 -2.56 6.63 8.73
N GLY A 53 -3.43 6.75 7.72
CA GLY A 53 -4.49 7.77 7.71
C GLY A 53 -4.01 9.19 7.38
N VAL A 54 -2.76 9.54 7.65
CA VAL A 54 -2.16 10.88 7.47
C VAL A 54 -1.31 10.92 6.21
N GLN A 55 -1.48 11.97 5.40
CA GLN A 55 -0.80 12.09 4.10
C GLN A 55 0.71 12.21 4.25
N VAL A 56 1.16 13.14 5.06
CA VAL A 56 2.60 13.41 5.26
C VAL A 56 3.34 12.16 5.77
N GLU A 57 2.75 11.47 6.74
CA GLU A 57 3.31 10.23 7.29
C GLU A 57 3.41 9.11 6.23
N ALA A 58 2.43 9.03 5.32
CA ALA A 58 2.44 8.07 4.24
C ALA A 58 3.52 8.37 3.20
N GLU A 59 3.69 9.65 2.83
CA GLU A 59 4.75 10.12 1.92
C GLU A 59 6.14 9.83 2.51
N ASP A 60 6.35 10.14 3.79
CA ASP A 60 7.61 9.89 4.49
C ASP A 60 7.91 8.38 4.61
N ALA A 61 6.88 7.56 4.89
CA ALA A 61 7.05 6.10 4.97
C ALA A 61 7.48 5.49 3.64
N VAL A 62 6.91 5.97 2.53
CA VAL A 62 7.26 5.52 1.19
C VAL A 62 8.66 5.97 0.82
N ALA A 63 9.02 7.23 1.05
CA ALA A 63 10.34 7.78 0.77
C ALA A 63 11.47 7.02 1.52
N ASP A 64 11.25 6.69 2.81
CA ASP A 64 12.19 5.89 3.59
C ASP A 64 12.37 4.47 3.04
N VAL A 65 11.29 3.89 2.49
CA VAL A 65 11.35 2.54 1.90
C VAL A 65 12.06 2.59 0.55
N GLU A 66 11.77 3.57 -0.30
CA GLU A 66 12.44 3.77 -1.59
C GLU A 66 13.94 3.96 -1.42
N GLU A 67 14.36 4.77 -0.43
CA GLU A 67 15.78 4.94 -0.11
C GLU A 67 16.44 3.62 0.33
N ARG A 68 15.76 2.83 1.17
CA ARG A 68 16.29 1.53 1.60
C ARG A 68 16.36 0.50 0.49
N LEU A 69 15.40 0.50 -0.43
CA LEU A 69 15.39 -0.34 -1.62
C LEU A 69 16.49 0.08 -2.58
N TRP A 70 16.69 1.39 -2.79
CA TRP A 70 17.78 1.93 -3.60
C TRP A 70 19.15 1.46 -3.11
N ARG A 71 19.42 1.53 -1.81
CA ARG A 71 20.69 1.06 -1.23
C ARG A 71 20.99 -0.42 -1.48
N ARG A 72 19.98 -1.19 -1.87
CA ARG A 72 20.06 -2.64 -2.11
C ARG A 72 19.62 -3.03 -3.52
N HIS A 73 19.52 -2.06 -4.44
CA HIS A 73 18.95 -2.30 -5.77
C HIS A 73 19.68 -3.42 -6.55
N GLU A 74 20.98 -3.54 -6.40
CA GLU A 74 21.79 -4.63 -7.01
C GLU A 74 21.38 -6.03 -6.51
N ALA A 75 20.87 -6.14 -5.28
CA ALA A 75 20.40 -7.39 -4.72
C ALA A 75 18.92 -7.67 -5.01
N LEU A 76 18.19 -6.71 -5.60
CA LEU A 76 16.81 -6.86 -6.01
C LEU A 76 16.76 -7.62 -7.34
N GLU A 77 16.24 -8.84 -7.30
CA GLU A 77 15.94 -9.58 -8.52
C GLU A 77 14.69 -8.95 -9.19
N GLN A 78 14.74 -8.77 -10.53
CA GLN A 78 13.63 -8.21 -11.35
C GLN A 78 12.35 -9.08 -11.35
N HIS A 79 12.10 -9.88 -10.32
CA HIS A 79 11.03 -10.86 -10.29
C HIS A 79 9.81 -10.38 -9.49
N ARG A 80 8.68 -11.09 -9.68
CA ARG A 80 7.42 -10.90 -8.94
C ARG A 80 7.59 -10.79 -7.43
N GLY A 81 8.68 -11.35 -6.87
CA GLY A 81 9.08 -11.21 -5.48
C GLY A 81 9.46 -9.79 -5.07
N ALA A 82 10.04 -8.96 -5.96
CA ALA A 82 10.44 -7.61 -5.63
C ALA A 82 9.23 -6.71 -5.30
N HIS A 83 8.11 -6.84 -6.02
CA HIS A 83 6.87 -6.11 -5.70
C HIS A 83 6.33 -6.48 -4.32
N SER A 84 6.23 -7.78 -4.01
CA SER A 84 5.78 -8.25 -2.70
C SER A 84 6.71 -7.81 -1.58
N MET A 85 8.02 -7.79 -1.84
CA MET A 85 9.03 -7.33 -0.88
C MET A 85 8.90 -5.82 -0.62
N ALA A 86 8.72 -5.00 -1.65
CA ALA A 86 8.52 -3.57 -1.50
C ALA A 86 7.23 -3.27 -0.71
N MET A 87 6.12 -3.94 -1.01
CA MET A 87 4.87 -3.78 -0.28
C MET A 87 5.00 -4.24 1.18
N THR A 88 5.74 -5.33 1.45
CA THR A 88 6.05 -5.77 2.81
C THR A 88 6.91 -4.75 3.54
N ALA A 89 7.89 -4.13 2.88
CA ALA A 89 8.73 -3.10 3.46
C ALA A 89 7.93 -1.86 3.85
N VAL A 90 7.03 -1.39 2.99
CA VAL A 90 6.12 -0.26 3.30
C VAL A 90 5.20 -0.60 4.47
N ARG A 91 4.59 -1.79 4.45
CA ARG A 91 3.79 -2.26 5.59
C ARG A 91 4.55 -2.17 6.89
N ASN A 92 5.75 -2.74 6.94
CA ASN A 92 6.55 -2.76 8.17
C ASN A 92 6.93 -1.34 8.61
N ALA A 93 7.29 -0.44 7.68
CA ALA A 93 7.56 0.96 7.97
C ALA A 93 6.33 1.67 8.58
N CYS A 94 5.13 1.40 8.04
CA CYS A 94 3.88 1.95 8.59
C CYS A 94 3.58 1.41 10.00
N LEU A 95 3.72 0.10 10.22
CA LEU A 95 3.47 -0.50 11.54
C LEU A 95 4.46 0.00 12.59
N ASP A 96 5.73 0.19 12.22
CA ASP A 96 6.74 0.77 13.13
C ASP A 96 6.38 2.20 13.52
N ARG A 97 5.87 3.02 12.58
CA ARG A 97 5.39 4.38 12.87
C ARG A 97 4.18 4.35 13.80
N LEU A 98 3.17 3.53 13.51
CA LEU A 98 1.98 3.38 14.35
C LEU A 98 2.35 2.91 15.77
N ARG A 99 3.34 2.04 15.92
CA ARG A 99 3.82 1.60 17.22
C ARG A 99 4.45 2.75 17.99
N ARG A 100 5.34 3.53 17.38
CA ARG A 100 5.97 4.71 18.01
C ARG A 100 4.93 5.75 18.40
N GLN A 101 3.98 6.07 17.52
CA GLN A 101 2.89 7.00 17.84
C GLN A 101 2.05 6.52 19.05
N ARG A 102 1.76 5.22 19.16
CA ARG A 102 1.04 4.67 20.33
C ARG A 102 1.86 4.76 21.61
N GLU A 103 3.17 4.61 21.54
CA GLU A 103 4.08 4.79 22.67
C GLU A 103 4.11 6.26 23.11
N GLU A 104 4.25 7.20 22.17
CA GLU A 104 4.22 8.64 22.42
C GLU A 104 2.87 9.14 22.94
N LEU A 105 1.75 8.62 22.41
CA LEU A 105 0.39 8.97 22.89
C LEU A 105 0.05 8.42 24.27
N ARG A 106 0.74 7.38 24.75
CA ARG A 106 0.63 6.94 26.15
C ARG A 106 1.24 7.93 27.13
N GLU A 107 2.15 8.77 26.65
CA GLU A 107 2.80 9.83 27.44
C GLU A 107 2.11 11.19 27.28
N ARG A 108 1.21 11.37 26.32
CA ARG A 108 0.47 12.62 26.03
C ARG A 108 -1.04 12.38 25.93
N LEU A 109 -1.82 13.36 26.39
CA LEU A 109 -3.28 13.38 26.20
C LEU A 109 -3.60 13.55 24.70
N PRO A 110 -4.66 12.89 24.18
CA PRO A 110 -4.90 12.84 22.74
C PRO A 110 -5.40 14.18 22.19
N GLU A 111 -4.68 14.77 21.23
CA GLU A 111 -5.21 15.76 20.32
C GLU A 111 -5.86 15.07 19.13
N MET A 112 -7.11 15.41 18.84
CA MET A 112 -7.85 14.89 17.68
C MET A 112 -7.33 15.51 16.40
N ALA A 113 -6.91 14.68 15.45
CA ALA A 113 -6.54 15.13 14.11
C ALA A 113 -7.75 15.65 13.33
N ALA A 114 -7.59 16.82 12.69
CA ALA A 114 -8.61 17.45 11.89
C ALA A 114 -8.91 16.65 10.60
N GLU A 115 -10.20 16.47 10.33
CA GLU A 115 -10.68 15.84 9.09
C GLU A 115 -10.76 16.86 7.95
N ASP A 116 -10.11 16.53 6.82
CA ASP A 116 -10.28 17.27 5.57
C ASP A 116 -11.57 16.80 4.88
N SER A 117 -12.58 17.67 4.81
CA SER A 117 -13.91 17.32 4.34
C SER A 117 -14.03 17.57 2.83
N ARG A 118 -13.77 16.54 2.03
CA ARG A 118 -14.25 16.43 0.66
C ARG A 118 -15.16 15.23 0.52
N SER A 119 -16.44 15.52 0.26
CA SER A 119 -17.49 14.52 0.01
C SER A 119 -17.30 13.89 -1.38
N ASP A 120 -16.42 12.88 -1.48
CA ASP A 120 -16.28 12.02 -2.64
C ASP A 120 -16.53 10.56 -2.19
N VAL A 121 -17.20 9.77 -3.03
CA VAL A 121 -17.44 8.33 -2.79
C VAL A 121 -16.14 7.60 -2.43
N ARG A 122 -15.02 7.98 -3.04
CA ARG A 122 -13.69 7.44 -2.73
C ARG A 122 -13.28 7.71 -1.28
N GLU A 123 -13.57 8.90 -0.78
CA GLU A 123 -13.29 9.28 0.61
C GLU A 123 -14.18 8.51 1.58
N ALA A 124 -15.47 8.32 1.26
CA ALA A 124 -16.37 7.50 2.06
C ALA A 124 -15.89 6.04 2.16
N VAL A 125 -15.47 5.44 1.05
CA VAL A 125 -14.90 4.09 1.03
C VAL A 125 -13.60 4.03 1.84
N ARG A 126 -12.73 5.03 1.72
CA ARG A 126 -11.48 5.11 2.49
C ARG A 126 -11.76 5.18 4.00
N LYS A 127 -12.72 6.04 4.41
CA LYS A 127 -13.16 6.14 5.81
C LYS A 127 -13.75 4.83 6.33
N ALA A 128 -14.52 4.13 5.51
CA ALA A 128 -15.07 2.83 5.86
C ALA A 128 -13.96 1.76 6.04
N ILE A 129 -12.99 1.72 5.14
CA ILE A 129 -11.83 0.82 5.25
C ILE A 129 -11.00 1.14 6.50
N ALA A 130 -10.85 2.42 6.86
CA ALA A 130 -10.11 2.85 8.04
C ALA A 130 -10.74 2.35 9.37
N GLN A 131 -12.05 2.07 9.40
CA GLN A 131 -12.75 1.52 10.56
C GLN A 131 -12.57 -0.01 10.73
N LEU A 132 -12.02 -0.69 9.72
CA LEU A 132 -11.74 -2.12 9.84
C LEU A 132 -10.59 -2.39 10.83
N PRO A 133 -10.60 -3.53 11.55
CA PRO A 133 -9.44 -4.01 12.27
C PRO A 133 -8.21 -4.09 11.35
N GLU A 134 -7.03 -3.80 11.90
CA GLU A 134 -5.77 -3.64 11.15
C GLU A 134 -5.55 -4.78 10.12
N ARG A 135 -5.64 -6.03 10.55
CA ARG A 135 -5.47 -7.20 9.68
C ARG A 135 -6.48 -7.29 8.54
N GLN A 136 -7.73 -6.93 8.80
CA GLN A 136 -8.77 -6.92 7.76
C GLN A 136 -8.52 -5.78 6.77
N ARG A 137 -8.11 -4.61 7.26
CA ARG A 137 -7.76 -3.45 6.46
C ARG A 137 -6.62 -3.76 5.49
N GLU A 138 -5.55 -4.39 5.98
CA GLU A 138 -4.42 -4.83 5.15
C GLU A 138 -4.86 -5.78 4.03
N VAL A 139 -5.59 -6.83 4.38
CA VAL A 139 -6.02 -7.87 3.43
C VAL A 139 -7.02 -7.32 2.41
N ILE A 140 -7.99 -6.50 2.84
CA ILE A 140 -8.95 -5.83 1.95
C ILE A 140 -8.22 -4.91 0.98
N HIS A 141 -7.31 -4.07 1.45
CA HIS A 141 -6.56 -3.16 0.57
C HIS A 141 -5.75 -3.94 -0.47
N LEU A 142 -4.94 -4.90 -0.03
CA LEU A 142 -4.10 -5.67 -0.95
C LEU A 142 -4.92 -6.46 -1.97
N ARG A 143 -6.10 -6.97 -1.60
CA ARG A 143 -6.96 -7.75 -2.49
C ARG A 143 -7.80 -6.89 -3.42
N GLU A 144 -8.57 -5.94 -2.85
CA GLU A 144 -9.61 -5.22 -3.59
C GLU A 144 -9.07 -3.98 -4.31
N ILE A 145 -8.01 -3.35 -3.78
CA ILE A 145 -7.46 -2.14 -4.36
C ILE A 145 -6.22 -2.47 -5.20
N GLU A 146 -5.29 -3.28 -4.68
CA GLU A 146 -4.03 -3.57 -5.35
C GLU A 146 -4.07 -4.85 -6.21
N GLY A 147 -5.11 -5.69 -6.07
CA GLY A 147 -5.35 -6.84 -6.94
C GLY A 147 -4.46 -8.07 -6.68
N TYR A 148 -3.75 -8.13 -5.55
CA TYR A 148 -2.94 -9.30 -5.20
C TYR A 148 -3.81 -10.53 -4.94
N ASN A 149 -3.33 -11.72 -5.31
CA ASN A 149 -4.02 -12.96 -4.98
C ASN A 149 -3.76 -13.39 -3.52
N CYS A 150 -4.56 -14.34 -3.00
CA CYS A 150 -4.47 -14.75 -1.59
C CYS A 150 -3.11 -15.34 -1.22
N ARG A 151 -2.42 -16.00 -2.15
CA ARG A 151 -1.08 -16.56 -1.93
C ARG A 151 -0.03 -15.45 -1.81
N GLU A 152 -0.07 -14.45 -2.68
CA GLU A 152 0.81 -13.27 -2.63
C GLU A 152 0.59 -12.49 -1.32
N ILE A 153 -0.67 -12.26 -0.95
CA ILE A 153 -1.03 -11.60 0.32
C ILE A 153 -0.49 -12.42 1.51
N GLY A 154 -0.65 -13.74 1.46
CA GLY A 154 -0.11 -14.63 2.50
C GLY A 154 1.41 -14.47 2.66
N GLN A 155 2.16 -14.40 1.55
CA GLN A 155 3.60 -14.15 1.57
C GLN A 155 3.96 -12.78 2.17
N MET A 156 3.24 -11.70 1.79
CA MET A 156 3.47 -10.34 2.31
C MET A 156 3.17 -10.21 3.80
N LEU A 157 2.14 -10.89 4.28
CA LEU A 157 1.63 -10.75 5.65
C LEU A 157 2.11 -11.88 6.59
N ASN A 158 2.89 -12.83 6.07
CA ASN A 158 3.29 -14.06 6.76
C ASN A 158 2.08 -14.84 7.30
N LEU A 159 1.12 -15.11 6.41
CA LEU A 159 -0.10 -15.87 6.68
C LEU A 159 -0.24 -17.02 5.67
N ASP A 160 -0.89 -18.10 6.08
CA ASP A 160 -1.33 -19.11 5.13
C ASP A 160 -2.53 -18.60 4.28
N GLU A 161 -2.70 -19.19 3.11
CA GLU A 161 -3.71 -18.75 2.16
C GLU A 161 -5.15 -18.94 2.68
N ALA A 162 -5.38 -19.95 3.52
CA ALA A 162 -6.69 -20.21 4.13
C ALA A 162 -7.05 -19.10 5.12
N ASN A 163 -6.09 -18.67 5.95
CA ASN A 163 -6.24 -17.52 6.84
C ASN A 163 -6.53 -16.23 6.07
N VAL A 164 -5.82 -15.97 4.97
CA VAL A 164 -6.08 -14.80 4.12
C VAL A 164 -7.53 -14.82 3.63
N ARG A 165 -8.02 -15.96 3.11
CA ARG A 165 -9.42 -16.10 2.65
C ARG A 165 -10.42 -15.86 3.77
N MET A 166 -10.15 -16.36 4.97
CA MET A 166 -11.01 -16.16 6.14
C MET A 166 -11.06 -14.68 6.55
N ILE A 167 -9.90 -14.02 6.64
CA ILE A 167 -9.81 -12.59 6.98
C ILE A 167 -10.53 -11.76 5.92
N LEU A 168 -10.33 -12.07 4.63
CA LEU A 168 -10.99 -11.41 3.53
C LEU A 168 -12.53 -11.52 3.60
N SER A 169 -13.05 -12.72 3.85
CA SER A 169 -14.49 -12.94 4.01
C SER A 169 -15.08 -12.12 5.16
N ARG A 170 -14.41 -12.12 6.33
CA ARG A 170 -14.84 -11.33 7.49
C ARG A 170 -14.75 -9.83 7.22
N GLY A 171 -13.63 -9.38 6.59
CA GLY A 171 -13.43 -7.98 6.25
C GLY A 171 -14.47 -7.44 5.27
N ARG A 172 -14.82 -8.21 4.23
CA ARG A 172 -15.89 -7.84 3.28
C ARG A 172 -17.25 -7.67 3.98
N ARG A 173 -17.59 -8.61 4.85
CA ARG A 173 -18.85 -8.52 5.60
C ARG A 173 -18.88 -7.29 6.49
N GLN A 174 -17.82 -7.05 7.26
CA GLN A 174 -17.73 -5.89 8.15
C GLN A 174 -17.72 -4.57 7.38
N LEU A 175 -16.99 -4.51 6.24
CA LEU A 175 -16.97 -3.32 5.38
C LEU A 175 -18.38 -3.02 4.83
N LYS A 176 -19.12 -4.04 4.39
CA LYS A 176 -20.50 -3.88 3.96
C LYS A 176 -21.37 -3.29 5.08
N GLU A 177 -21.30 -3.84 6.30
CA GLU A 177 -22.04 -3.35 7.46
C GLU A 177 -21.71 -1.88 7.80
N ILE A 178 -20.42 -1.49 7.69
CA ILE A 178 -19.97 -0.10 7.93
C ILE A 178 -20.56 0.82 6.85
N ILE A 179 -20.46 0.46 5.58
CA ILE A 179 -20.99 1.25 4.48
C ILE A 179 -22.52 1.40 4.59
N GLU A 180 -23.26 0.33 4.88
CA GLU A 180 -24.70 0.37 5.06
C GLU A 180 -25.15 1.26 6.22
N LYS A 181 -24.36 1.35 7.29
CA LYS A 181 -24.63 2.22 8.44
C LYS A 181 -24.25 3.69 8.22
N THR A 182 -23.19 3.94 7.44
CA THR A 182 -22.64 5.29 7.25
C THR A 182 -23.34 6.03 6.11
N THR A 183 -23.96 5.28 5.21
CA THR A 183 -24.56 5.83 4.02
C THR A 183 -26.06 5.59 4.07
N ASP A 184 -26.84 6.68 3.98
CA ASP A 184 -28.26 6.65 3.60
C ASP A 184 -28.43 6.12 2.13
N TYR A 185 -27.40 5.53 1.58
CA TYR A 185 -27.32 4.87 0.26
C TYR A 185 -28.15 3.57 0.19
N GLY A 186 -28.75 3.13 1.29
CA GLY A 186 -29.79 2.11 1.26
C GLY A 186 -30.97 2.48 0.37
N GLN A 187 -31.14 3.74 0.02
CA GLN A 187 -32.17 4.19 -0.91
C GLN A 187 -31.73 4.15 -2.39
N ILE A 188 -30.44 4.31 -2.71
CA ILE A 188 -29.95 4.41 -4.11
C ILE A 188 -29.94 3.04 -4.81
N TYR A 189 -29.70 1.94 -4.09
CA TYR A 189 -29.67 0.59 -4.67
C TYR A 189 -30.98 -0.21 -4.55
N ARG A 190 -32.05 0.38 -3.99
CA ARG A 190 -33.39 -0.22 -3.98
C ARG A 190 -34.30 0.21 -5.13
N THR A 191 -33.81 1.05 -6.04
CA THR A 191 -34.61 1.61 -7.15
C THR A 191 -34.19 1.13 -8.54
N HIS A 192 -33.51 -0.02 -8.63
CA HIS A 192 -33.34 -0.67 -9.95
C HIS A 192 -33.55 -2.20 -9.80
#